data_e94573d42bfdcf1e22a93de5682fa4c1
#
_entry.id   e94573d42bfdcf1e22a93de5682fa4c1
#
_cell.length_a   1.000
_cell.length_b   1.000
_cell.length_c   1.000
_cell.angle_alpha   90.00
_cell.angle_beta   90.00
_cell.angle_gamma   90.00
#
_symmetry.space_group_name_H-M   'P 1'
#
loop_
_entity.id
_entity.type
_entity.pdbx_description
1 polymer ?
#
loop_
_entity_poly.entity_id
_entity_poly.type
_entity_poly.pdbx_seq_one_letter_code
_entity_poly.pdbx_strand_id
1 'polypeptide(L)'
;VLMPTKMVEQASSYDYARFHNQMMSGDGKSALFSDGVIQKFADGSDPIRFPNIQWADYIMKSSTLQSQHNLNISGGTDKVRYFISAGAYTQGGLFSEFDLPYNLSYQYRRFNYRTNLDMDVTKTTTLSFNISGNVNNSDQPRTSQGSSGLIKNMYYATPFSSPGIIDGKLVNSSDETYSDGLKLPFTGGTGMGYYGNGFSQTSNNSLNVDVILDQKMDFLTKGLSFKVKGSYNSSFTVNKVGSGGSIATY
;
A
#
# COMPACT_ATOMS: atom_id res chain seq x y z
N VAL A 1 8.35 12.33 3.86
CA VAL A 1 7.52 11.70 4.89
C VAL A 1 6.07 11.79 4.45
N LEU A 2 5.34 10.69 4.55
CA LEU A 2 3.89 10.64 4.35
C LEU A 2 3.21 10.50 5.70
N MET A 3 2.10 11.19 5.87
CA MET A 3 1.26 11.13 7.07
C MET A 3 -0.21 11.10 6.65
N PRO A 4 -1.10 10.47 7.42
CA PRO A 4 -2.54 10.63 7.22
C PRO A 4 -2.92 12.11 7.38
N THR A 5 -3.71 12.64 6.46
CA THR A 5 -4.06 14.08 6.47
C THR A 5 -5.10 14.40 7.53
N LYS A 6 -6.03 13.51 7.76
CA LYS A 6 -7.06 13.62 8.81
C LYS A 6 -7.69 12.24 9.02
N MET A 7 -7.71 11.80 10.26
CA MET A 7 -8.44 10.61 10.68
C MET A 7 -9.62 11.03 11.55
N VAL A 8 -10.76 10.35 11.39
CA VAL A 8 -11.93 10.57 12.24
C VAL A 8 -11.76 9.69 13.47
N GLU A 9 -11.87 10.30 14.63
CA GLU A 9 -11.86 9.57 15.90
C GLU A 9 -13.16 8.76 16.04
N GLN A 10 -13.02 7.48 16.37
CA GLN A 10 -14.16 6.60 16.61
C GLN A 10 -14.61 6.75 18.07
N ALA A 11 -15.89 6.51 18.32
CA ALA A 11 -16.40 6.45 19.70
C ALA A 11 -15.71 5.32 20.48
N SER A 12 -15.44 5.54 21.74
CA SER A 12 -14.96 4.47 22.64
C SER A 12 -16.02 3.38 22.81
N SER A 13 -15.63 2.18 23.25
CA SER A 13 -16.59 1.10 23.57
C SER A 13 -17.60 1.55 24.62
N TYR A 14 -17.15 2.33 25.60
CA TYR A 14 -18.01 2.90 26.63
C TYR A 14 -19.06 3.87 26.05
N ASP A 15 -18.62 4.84 25.23
CA ASP A 15 -19.53 5.80 24.64
C ASP A 15 -20.48 5.12 23.65
N TYR A 16 -19.97 4.19 22.84
CA TYR A 16 -20.76 3.40 21.91
C TYR A 16 -21.91 2.69 22.66
N ALA A 17 -21.59 1.96 23.71
CA ALA A 17 -22.60 1.20 24.50
C ALA A 17 -23.64 2.12 25.13
N ARG A 18 -23.19 3.23 25.70
CA ARG A 18 -24.09 4.23 26.33
C ARG A 18 -25.02 4.88 25.31
N PHE A 19 -24.50 5.39 24.21
CA PHE A 19 -25.32 6.03 23.18
C PHE A 19 -26.26 5.04 22.51
N HIS A 20 -25.83 3.80 22.33
CA HIS A 20 -26.71 2.74 21.82
C HIS A 20 -27.89 2.46 22.77
N ASN A 21 -27.61 2.31 24.03
CA ASN A 21 -28.67 2.12 25.04
C ASN A 21 -29.62 3.34 25.12
N GLN A 22 -29.07 4.56 24.98
CA GLN A 22 -29.89 5.77 24.96
C GLN A 22 -30.81 5.81 23.73
N MET A 23 -30.34 5.40 22.56
CA MET A 23 -31.19 5.29 21.36
C MET A 23 -32.29 4.23 21.57
N MET A 24 -31.94 3.07 22.10
CA MET A 24 -32.92 2.01 22.39
C MET A 24 -34.02 2.51 23.36
N SER A 25 -33.64 3.22 24.42
CA SER A 25 -34.58 3.82 25.36
C SER A 25 -35.49 4.86 24.69
N GLY A 26 -34.94 5.70 23.79
CA GLY A 26 -35.71 6.65 23.01
C GLY A 26 -36.77 6.01 22.11
N ASP A 27 -36.47 4.80 21.62
CA ASP A 27 -37.38 3.97 20.83
C ASP A 27 -38.36 3.13 21.68
N GLY A 28 -38.36 3.29 23.03
CA GLY A 28 -39.16 2.49 23.95
C GLY A 28 -38.72 1.03 24.07
N LYS A 29 -37.48 0.71 23.70
CA LYS A 29 -36.89 -0.63 23.77
C LYS A 29 -36.00 -0.78 25.01
N SER A 30 -35.78 -2.01 25.45
CA SER A 30 -34.86 -2.32 26.54
C SER A 30 -33.41 -2.03 26.16
N ALA A 31 -32.58 -1.66 27.14
CA ALA A 31 -31.16 -1.51 26.99
C ALA A 31 -30.52 -2.81 26.45
N LEU A 32 -29.61 -2.68 25.50
CA LEU A 32 -28.95 -3.83 24.84
C LEU A 32 -27.68 -4.23 25.60
N PHE A 33 -26.88 -3.24 26.01
CA PHE A 33 -25.68 -3.46 26.81
C PHE A 33 -26.06 -3.40 28.31
N SER A 34 -25.68 -4.44 29.06
CA SER A 34 -25.89 -4.46 30.51
C SER A 34 -24.96 -3.46 31.22
N ASP A 35 -25.37 -3.00 32.43
CA ASP A 35 -24.53 -2.11 33.24
C ASP A 35 -23.17 -2.72 33.57
N GLY A 36 -23.09 -4.04 33.76
CA GLY A 36 -21.84 -4.75 34.00
C GLY A 36 -20.89 -4.65 32.81
N VAL A 37 -21.38 -4.77 31.58
CA VAL A 37 -20.56 -4.59 30.34
C VAL A 37 -20.11 -3.15 30.22
N ILE A 38 -21.00 -2.18 30.44
CA ILE A 38 -20.67 -0.75 30.40
C ILE A 38 -19.58 -0.42 31.44
N GLN A 39 -19.68 -1.01 32.65
CA GLN A 39 -18.65 -0.84 33.67
C GLN A 39 -17.30 -1.40 33.24
N LYS A 40 -17.26 -2.58 32.58
CA LYS A 40 -16.01 -3.18 32.03
C LYS A 40 -15.37 -2.29 30.97
N PHE A 41 -16.19 -1.65 30.14
CA PHE A 41 -15.68 -0.68 29.17
C PHE A 41 -15.18 0.61 29.85
N ALA A 42 -15.80 1.04 30.95
CA ALA A 42 -15.41 2.26 31.64
C ALA A 42 -14.08 2.12 32.38
N ASP A 43 -13.91 1.00 33.11
CA ASP A 43 -12.72 0.78 33.94
C ASP A 43 -11.57 0.05 33.24
N GLY A 44 -11.82 -0.52 32.06
CA GLY A 44 -10.80 -1.25 31.27
C GLY A 44 -10.25 -2.49 32.02
N SER A 45 -10.99 -3.02 33.01
CA SER A 45 -10.52 -4.12 33.87
C SER A 45 -10.38 -5.46 33.14
N ASP A 46 -10.95 -5.60 31.93
CA ASP A 46 -10.92 -6.82 31.15
C ASP A 46 -10.84 -6.50 29.65
N PRO A 47 -9.67 -6.04 29.18
CA PRO A 47 -9.51 -5.55 27.82
C PRO A 47 -9.51 -6.66 26.76
N ILE A 48 -9.45 -7.93 27.16
CA ILE A 48 -9.52 -9.06 26.23
C ILE A 48 -10.97 -9.41 25.91
N ARG A 49 -11.83 -9.56 26.93
CA ARG A 49 -13.24 -9.88 26.72
C ARG A 49 -14.06 -8.65 26.34
N PHE A 50 -13.69 -7.48 26.87
CA PHE A 50 -14.38 -6.20 26.65
C PHE A 50 -13.41 -5.14 26.13
N PRO A 51 -12.92 -5.32 24.90
CA PRO A 51 -11.90 -4.43 24.35
C PRO A 51 -12.42 -3.04 24.00
N ASN A 52 -11.48 -2.10 23.86
CA ASN A 52 -11.73 -0.73 23.42
C ASN A 52 -10.63 -0.31 22.47
N ILE A 53 -10.75 -0.69 21.21
CA ILE A 53 -9.73 -0.46 20.19
C ILE A 53 -10.12 0.73 19.30
N GLN A 54 -9.23 1.70 19.20
CA GLN A 54 -9.26 2.72 18.15
C GLN A 54 -8.60 2.15 16.89
N TRP A 55 -9.42 1.62 15.99
CA TRP A 55 -8.93 0.86 14.84
C TRP A 55 -8.00 1.66 13.92
N ALA A 56 -8.26 2.97 13.77
CA ALA A 56 -7.41 3.83 12.98
C ALA A 56 -5.99 3.89 13.55
N ASP A 57 -5.85 4.10 14.85
CA ASP A 57 -4.56 4.21 15.53
C ASP A 57 -3.87 2.85 15.66
N TYR A 58 -4.65 1.78 15.77
CA TYR A 58 -4.13 0.42 15.88
C TYR A 58 -3.53 -0.08 14.55
N ILE A 59 -4.21 0.23 13.44
CA ILE A 59 -3.86 -0.30 12.12
C ILE A 59 -2.89 0.63 11.38
N MET A 60 -2.94 1.94 11.61
CA MET A 60 -2.18 2.90 10.81
C MET A 60 -0.98 3.47 11.56
N LYS A 61 0.13 3.55 10.84
CA LYS A 61 1.32 4.28 11.30
C LYS A 61 1.06 5.78 11.23
N SER A 62 1.58 6.53 12.19
CA SER A 62 1.49 8.00 12.18
C SER A 62 2.25 8.62 11.00
N SER A 63 3.27 7.95 10.50
CA SER A 63 4.06 8.41 9.36
C SER A 63 4.83 7.26 8.70
N THR A 64 5.24 7.48 7.46
CA THR A 64 6.17 6.61 6.74
C THR A 64 7.14 7.41 5.89
N LEU A 65 8.24 6.77 5.51
CA LEU A 65 9.28 7.40 4.73
C LEU A 65 9.01 7.30 3.23
N GLN A 66 9.37 8.38 2.54
CA GLN A 66 9.45 8.45 1.09
C GLN A 66 10.83 8.98 0.73
N SER A 67 11.51 8.34 -0.21
CA SER A 67 12.80 8.81 -0.70
C SER A 67 12.85 8.79 -2.22
N GLN A 68 13.58 9.75 -2.77
CA GLN A 68 13.85 9.83 -4.20
C GLN A 68 15.30 10.21 -4.42
N HIS A 69 15.98 9.43 -5.26
CA HIS A 69 17.36 9.65 -5.64
C HIS A 69 17.46 9.68 -7.16
N ASN A 70 18.18 10.65 -7.70
CA ASN A 70 18.43 10.77 -9.12
C ASN A 70 19.93 10.98 -9.35
N LEU A 71 20.48 10.27 -10.32
CA LEU A 71 21.84 10.40 -10.78
C LEU A 71 21.82 10.68 -12.28
N ASN A 72 22.53 11.72 -12.70
CA ASN A 72 22.68 12.06 -14.10
C ASN A 72 24.17 12.22 -14.42
N ILE A 73 24.61 11.61 -15.51
CA ILE A 73 25.96 11.69 -15.99
C ILE A 73 25.88 12.04 -17.48
N SER A 74 26.61 13.05 -17.90
CA SER A 74 26.72 13.41 -19.31
C SER A 74 28.16 13.71 -19.65
N GLY A 75 28.54 13.45 -20.90
CA GLY A 75 29.88 13.73 -21.40
C GLY A 75 29.98 13.40 -22.87
N GLY A 76 31.17 13.55 -23.38
CA GLY A 76 31.42 13.22 -24.76
C GLY A 76 32.76 13.72 -25.27
N THR A 77 32.97 13.46 -26.53
CA THR A 77 34.07 13.96 -27.40
C THR A 77 33.46 14.64 -28.62
N ASP A 78 34.25 15.11 -29.50
CA ASP A 78 33.79 15.67 -30.79
C ASP A 78 32.97 14.67 -31.63
N LYS A 79 33.13 13.36 -31.37
CA LYS A 79 32.46 12.29 -32.12
C LYS A 79 31.41 11.52 -31.36
N VAL A 80 31.43 11.58 -30.05
CA VAL A 80 30.53 10.78 -29.20
C VAL A 80 29.95 11.68 -28.09
N ARG A 81 28.66 11.68 -27.95
CA ARG A 81 27.93 12.36 -26.86
C ARG A 81 27.07 11.34 -26.14
N TYR A 82 27.10 11.36 -24.83
CA TYR A 82 26.27 10.48 -24.04
C TYR A 82 25.60 11.21 -22.87
N PHE A 83 24.42 10.70 -22.52
CA PHE A 83 23.69 11.06 -21.33
C PHE A 83 23.16 9.78 -20.70
N ILE A 84 23.43 9.60 -19.41
CA ILE A 84 22.93 8.48 -18.60
C ILE A 84 22.20 9.06 -17.41
N SER A 85 20.99 8.56 -17.15
CA SER A 85 20.18 8.92 -16.00
C SER A 85 19.68 7.67 -15.31
N ALA A 86 19.76 7.64 -13.99
CA ALA A 86 19.16 6.61 -13.13
C ALA A 86 18.40 7.27 -12.00
N GLY A 87 17.21 6.77 -11.71
CA GLY A 87 16.38 7.24 -10.63
C GLY A 87 15.87 6.08 -9.78
N ALA A 88 15.85 6.27 -8.48
CA ALA A 88 15.24 5.35 -7.52
C ALA A 88 14.24 6.12 -6.66
N TYR A 89 13.05 5.58 -6.56
CA TYR A 89 12.00 6.10 -5.71
C TYR A 89 11.46 4.99 -4.83
N THR A 90 11.32 5.25 -3.53
CA THR A 90 10.74 4.33 -2.56
C THR A 90 9.72 5.05 -1.70
N GLN A 91 8.61 4.38 -1.45
CA GLN A 91 7.55 4.87 -0.59
C GLN A 91 7.06 3.71 0.28
N GLY A 92 7.12 3.88 1.59
CA GLY A 92 6.52 2.95 2.53
C GLY A 92 5.02 3.13 2.65
N GLY A 93 4.34 2.13 3.19
CA GLY A 93 2.91 2.19 3.49
C GLY A 93 2.62 2.67 4.89
N LEU A 94 1.41 3.14 5.09
CA LEU A 94 0.92 3.64 6.37
C LEU A 94 0.26 2.56 7.24
N PHE A 95 0.11 1.33 6.73
CA PHE A 95 -0.43 0.23 7.52
C PHE A 95 0.65 -0.43 8.38
N SER A 96 0.29 -0.76 9.62
CA SER A 96 1.16 -1.48 10.55
C SER A 96 1.49 -2.88 10.05
N GLU A 97 2.72 -3.31 10.30
CA GLU A 97 3.21 -4.65 10.02
C GLU A 97 3.17 -5.44 11.33
N PHE A 98 2.37 -6.48 11.39
CA PHE A 98 2.12 -7.25 12.61
C PHE A 98 2.90 -8.58 12.53
N ASP A 99 4.21 -8.59 12.68
CA ASP A 99 5.10 -9.77 12.78
C ASP A 99 4.67 -11.03 11.98
N LEU A 100 4.02 -10.82 10.83
CA LEU A 100 3.65 -11.90 9.94
C LEU A 100 4.85 -12.31 9.07
N PRO A 101 4.91 -13.58 8.62
CA PRO A 101 5.99 -14.06 7.76
C PRO A 101 5.99 -13.42 6.35
N TYR A 102 5.09 -12.51 6.08
CA TYR A 102 4.99 -11.74 4.85
C TYR A 102 4.61 -10.29 5.14
N ASN A 103 5.03 -9.40 4.26
CA ASN A 103 4.78 -7.97 4.43
C ASN A 103 3.32 -7.62 4.12
N LEU A 104 2.62 -7.03 5.08
CA LEU A 104 1.26 -6.51 4.95
C LEU A 104 1.21 -5.04 4.55
N SER A 105 2.34 -4.34 4.55
CA SER A 105 2.37 -2.91 4.28
C SER A 105 2.29 -2.63 2.78
N TYR A 106 1.61 -1.54 2.42
CA TYR A 106 1.70 -0.99 1.08
C TYR A 106 3.09 -0.43 0.87
N GLN A 107 3.86 -0.98 -0.06
CA GLN A 107 5.16 -0.46 -0.46
C GLN A 107 5.18 -0.22 -1.96
N TYR A 108 5.78 0.89 -2.35
CA TYR A 108 5.99 1.20 -3.76
C TYR A 108 7.45 1.52 -3.98
N ARG A 109 8.06 0.86 -4.97
CA ARG A 109 9.45 1.08 -5.39
C ARG A 109 9.48 1.23 -6.90
N ARG A 110 10.12 2.28 -7.37
CA ARG A 110 10.30 2.54 -8.80
C ARG A 110 11.78 2.79 -9.09
N PHE A 111 12.28 2.10 -10.07
CA PHE A 111 13.57 2.33 -10.68
C PHE A 111 13.34 2.75 -12.12
N ASN A 112 13.92 3.86 -12.52
CA ASN A 112 13.91 4.33 -13.91
C ASN A 112 15.33 4.56 -14.37
N TYR A 113 15.56 4.27 -15.65
CA TYR A 113 16.84 4.48 -16.29
C TYR A 113 16.65 5.04 -17.70
N ARG A 114 17.61 5.84 -18.12
CA ARG A 114 17.68 6.38 -19.47
C ARG A 114 19.12 6.50 -19.89
N THR A 115 19.41 6.10 -21.13
CA THR A 115 20.70 6.28 -21.77
C THR A 115 20.45 6.80 -23.17
N ASN A 116 21.09 7.92 -23.52
CA ASN A 116 21.15 8.44 -24.87
C ASN A 116 22.60 8.43 -25.28
N LEU A 117 22.89 7.91 -26.46
CA LEU A 117 24.24 7.84 -27.08
C LEU A 117 24.13 8.28 -28.50
N ASP A 118 24.84 9.37 -28.85
CA ASP A 118 24.98 9.85 -30.22
C ASP A 118 26.44 9.66 -30.66
N MET A 119 26.64 9.04 -31.80
CA MET A 119 27.95 8.77 -32.38
C MET A 119 28.01 9.31 -33.81
N ASP A 120 28.93 10.23 -34.07
CA ASP A 120 29.24 10.70 -35.40
C ASP A 120 30.22 9.71 -36.05
N VAL A 121 29.65 8.66 -36.70
CA VAL A 121 30.39 7.54 -37.30
C VAL A 121 31.27 8.06 -38.46
N THR A 122 30.73 9.01 -39.22
CA THR A 122 31.46 9.78 -40.25
C THR A 122 31.10 11.26 -40.11
N LYS A 123 31.69 12.12 -40.94
CA LYS A 123 31.32 13.56 -41.01
C LYS A 123 29.88 13.80 -41.45
N THR A 124 29.25 12.79 -42.05
CA THR A 124 27.91 12.88 -42.62
C THR A 124 26.94 11.88 -42.05
N THR A 125 27.39 10.96 -41.19
CA THR A 125 26.59 9.88 -40.63
C THR A 125 26.60 9.95 -39.10
N THR A 126 25.42 10.10 -38.48
CA THR A 126 25.22 10.01 -37.04
C THR A 126 24.37 8.79 -36.72
N LEU A 127 24.79 7.99 -35.75
CA LEU A 127 24.05 6.88 -35.20
C LEU A 127 23.68 7.21 -33.75
N SER A 128 22.39 7.18 -33.45
CA SER A 128 21.89 7.43 -32.10
C SER A 128 21.22 6.19 -31.51
N PHE A 129 21.51 5.92 -30.23
CA PHE A 129 20.88 4.89 -29.44
C PHE A 129 20.20 5.55 -28.25
N ASN A 130 18.89 5.33 -28.09
CA ASN A 130 18.15 5.76 -26.93
C ASN A 130 17.54 4.53 -26.25
N ILE A 131 17.89 4.32 -25.00
CA ILE A 131 17.37 3.23 -24.18
C ILE A 131 16.73 3.88 -22.96
N SER A 132 15.49 3.53 -22.67
CA SER A 132 14.82 3.97 -21.44
C SER A 132 13.89 2.89 -20.93
N GLY A 133 13.70 2.87 -19.63
CA GLY A 133 12.77 1.94 -19.03
C GLY A 133 12.51 2.25 -17.56
N ASN A 134 11.57 1.52 -17.02
CA ASN A 134 11.29 1.54 -15.59
C ASN A 134 10.87 0.16 -15.10
N VAL A 135 11.11 -0.05 -13.81
CA VAL A 135 10.63 -1.19 -13.03
C VAL A 135 9.87 -0.63 -11.84
N ASN A 136 8.58 -0.92 -11.77
CA ASN A 136 7.72 -0.49 -10.68
C ASN A 136 7.28 -1.72 -9.90
N ASN A 137 7.64 -1.79 -8.62
CA ASN A 137 7.21 -2.84 -7.72
C ASN A 137 6.22 -2.28 -6.70
N SER A 138 5.09 -2.93 -6.56
CA SER A 138 4.05 -2.61 -5.59
C SER A 138 3.74 -3.82 -4.75
N ASP A 139 3.91 -3.69 -3.44
CA ASP A 139 3.51 -4.69 -2.46
C ASP A 139 2.26 -4.20 -1.73
N GLN A 140 1.31 -5.09 -1.48
CA GLN A 140 0.07 -4.77 -0.78
C GLN A 140 -0.51 -6.00 -0.08
N PRO A 141 -1.29 -5.81 1.00
CA PRO A 141 -2.05 -6.91 1.59
C PRO A 141 -3.07 -7.45 0.58
N ARG A 142 -3.30 -8.74 0.62
CA ARG A 142 -4.34 -9.37 -0.18
C ARG A 142 -5.71 -9.05 0.42
N THR A 143 -6.51 -8.28 -0.29
CA THR A 143 -7.87 -7.94 0.10
C THR A 143 -8.81 -8.08 -1.08
N SER A 144 -10.08 -8.38 -0.80
CA SER A 144 -11.11 -8.47 -1.84
C SER A 144 -11.54 -7.09 -2.38
N GLN A 145 -11.25 -6.01 -1.66
CA GLN A 145 -11.75 -4.66 -1.95
C GLN A 145 -10.64 -3.61 -2.08
N GLY A 146 -9.37 -4.02 -2.12
CA GLY A 146 -8.24 -3.09 -2.17
C GLY A 146 -8.11 -2.19 -0.93
N SER A 147 -7.34 -1.11 -1.05
CA SER A 147 -7.07 -0.17 0.06
C SER A 147 -8.31 0.56 0.57
N SER A 148 -9.24 0.91 -0.32
CA SER A 148 -10.50 1.57 0.08
C SER A 148 -11.37 0.67 0.95
N GLY A 149 -11.38 -0.63 0.68
CA GLY A 149 -12.07 -1.62 1.50
C GLY A 149 -11.47 -1.75 2.89
N LEU A 150 -10.15 -1.67 3.03
CA LEU A 150 -9.47 -1.69 4.32
C LEU A 150 -9.85 -0.48 5.18
N ILE A 151 -9.80 0.72 4.61
CA ILE A 151 -10.19 1.94 5.30
C ILE A 151 -11.67 1.88 5.71
N LYS A 152 -12.53 1.40 4.81
CA LYS A 152 -13.94 1.21 5.12
C LYS A 152 -14.13 0.26 6.30
N ASN A 153 -13.52 -0.92 6.27
CA ASN A 153 -13.64 -1.91 7.35
C ASN A 153 -13.14 -1.37 8.69
N MET A 154 -12.05 -0.60 8.68
CA MET A 154 -11.52 0.06 9.86
C MET A 154 -12.55 0.99 10.54
N TYR A 155 -13.31 1.78 9.74
CA TYR A 155 -14.31 2.69 10.27
C TYR A 155 -15.65 2.03 10.60
N TYR A 156 -15.99 0.90 9.97
CA TYR A 156 -17.21 0.16 10.25
C TYR A 156 -17.05 -0.85 11.40
N ALA A 157 -15.82 -1.15 11.80
CA ALA A 157 -15.57 -2.04 12.91
C ALA A 157 -15.99 -1.39 14.23
N THR A 158 -16.64 -2.16 15.10
CA THR A 158 -16.93 -1.70 16.45
C THR A 158 -15.65 -1.70 17.30
N PRO A 159 -15.50 -0.79 18.25
CA PRO A 159 -14.29 -0.71 19.07
C PRO A 159 -14.10 -1.93 19.99
N PHE A 160 -15.13 -2.74 20.15
CA PHE A 160 -15.13 -3.96 20.97
C PHE A 160 -15.18 -5.27 20.18
N SER A 161 -15.03 -5.21 18.84
CA SER A 161 -15.10 -6.41 17.99
C SER A 161 -13.90 -7.35 18.15
N SER A 162 -12.80 -6.86 18.68
CA SER A 162 -11.57 -7.63 18.85
C SER A 162 -10.63 -6.88 19.81
N PRO A 163 -9.89 -7.56 20.67
CA PRO A 163 -8.77 -6.99 21.42
C PRO A 163 -7.50 -6.80 20.55
N GLY A 164 -7.55 -7.17 19.27
CA GLY A 164 -6.40 -7.10 18.37
C GLY A 164 -5.64 -8.40 18.26
N ILE A 165 -4.31 -8.29 18.09
CA ILE A 165 -3.42 -9.43 17.97
C ILE A 165 -2.81 -9.77 19.33
N ILE A 166 -3.02 -11.00 19.76
CA ILE A 166 -2.47 -11.54 21.00
C ILE A 166 -1.66 -12.79 20.62
N ASP A 167 -0.40 -12.86 21.04
CA ASP A 167 0.52 -13.97 20.74
C ASP A 167 0.59 -14.32 19.22
N GLY A 168 0.62 -13.29 18.38
CA GLY A 168 0.68 -13.43 16.92
C GLY A 168 -0.60 -13.91 16.26
N LYS A 169 -1.73 -13.98 16.97
CA LYS A 169 -3.03 -14.41 16.47
C LYS A 169 -4.05 -13.29 16.58
N LEU A 170 -4.87 -13.13 15.56
CA LEU A 170 -6.02 -12.24 15.65
C LEU A 170 -7.09 -12.87 16.55
N VAL A 171 -7.45 -12.17 17.60
CA VAL A 171 -8.49 -12.59 18.54
C VAL A 171 -9.77 -11.83 18.22
N ASN A 172 -10.88 -12.52 18.07
CA ASN A 172 -12.20 -11.91 17.92
C ASN A 172 -12.94 -11.94 19.25
N SER A 173 -13.69 -10.88 19.54
CA SER A 173 -14.59 -10.88 20.68
C SER A 173 -15.74 -11.89 20.47
N SER A 174 -16.24 -12.46 21.54
CA SER A 174 -17.36 -13.38 21.53
C SER A 174 -18.64 -12.70 22.06
N ASP A 175 -19.78 -13.06 21.49
CA ASP A 175 -21.12 -12.74 22.01
C ASP A 175 -21.73 -13.89 22.85
N GLU A 176 -20.93 -14.87 23.21
CA GLU A 176 -21.31 -15.90 24.18
C GLU A 176 -21.34 -15.33 25.58
N THR A 177 -22.14 -15.98 26.45
CA THR A 177 -22.21 -15.58 27.86
C THR A 177 -21.02 -16.15 28.61
N TYR A 178 -20.25 -15.27 29.23
CA TYR A 178 -19.11 -15.65 30.07
C TYR A 178 -19.56 -16.24 31.42
N SER A 179 -18.64 -16.86 32.13
CA SER A 179 -18.91 -17.50 33.43
C SER A 179 -19.42 -16.55 34.52
N ASP A 180 -19.15 -15.26 34.38
CA ASP A 180 -19.66 -14.21 35.28
C ASP A 180 -21.03 -13.67 34.85
N GLY A 181 -21.68 -14.28 33.86
CA GLY A 181 -22.99 -13.90 33.34
C GLY A 181 -22.96 -12.70 32.38
N LEU A 182 -21.82 -12.08 32.16
CA LEU A 182 -21.67 -10.97 31.20
C LEU A 182 -21.56 -11.50 29.78
N LYS A 183 -22.06 -10.73 28.80
CA LYS A 183 -21.90 -10.99 27.37
C LYS A 183 -21.98 -9.70 26.57
N LEU A 184 -21.29 -9.67 25.45
CA LEU A 184 -21.53 -8.65 24.43
C LEU A 184 -22.82 -8.98 23.67
N PRO A 185 -23.71 -8.02 23.43
CA PRO A 185 -24.95 -8.28 22.67
C PRO A 185 -24.70 -8.62 21.21
N PHE A 186 -23.59 -8.17 20.69
CA PHE A 186 -23.02 -8.45 19.36
C PHE A 186 -21.56 -8.01 19.34
N THR A 187 -20.77 -8.48 18.40
CA THR A 187 -19.36 -8.12 18.29
C THR A 187 -19.09 -7.16 17.12
N GLY A 188 -19.85 -7.27 16.05
CA GLY A 188 -19.57 -6.55 14.80
C GLY A 188 -18.38 -7.12 14.02
N GLY A 189 -18.01 -6.45 12.93
CA GLY A 189 -16.84 -6.82 12.15
C GLY A 189 -15.57 -6.23 12.75
N THR A 190 -14.44 -6.95 12.62
CA THR A 190 -13.13 -6.44 13.00
C THR A 190 -12.55 -5.52 11.93
N GLY A 191 -11.81 -4.48 12.32
CA GLY A 191 -11.02 -3.64 11.43
C GLY A 191 -9.87 -4.37 10.74
N MET A 192 -9.50 -5.55 11.22
CA MET A 192 -8.35 -6.35 10.79
C MET A 192 -8.67 -7.39 9.71
N GLY A 193 -9.74 -7.23 8.94
CA GLY A 193 -10.18 -8.21 7.92
C GLY A 193 -9.16 -8.53 6.81
N TYR A 194 -8.01 -7.88 6.80
CA TYR A 194 -6.89 -8.17 5.89
C TYR A 194 -5.81 -9.06 6.53
N TYR A 195 -5.78 -9.14 7.85
CA TYR A 195 -4.79 -9.90 8.58
C TYR A 195 -4.93 -11.40 8.24
N GLY A 196 -3.81 -12.03 7.87
CA GLY A 196 -3.80 -13.45 7.50
C GLY A 196 -4.25 -13.81 6.09
N ASN A 197 -4.75 -12.88 5.31
CA ASN A 197 -5.21 -13.16 3.95
C ASN A 197 -4.08 -13.34 2.93
N GLY A 198 -2.84 -12.99 3.31
CA GLY A 198 -1.68 -13.07 2.44
C GLY A 198 -1.33 -11.73 1.80
N PHE A 199 -0.56 -11.79 0.72
CA PHE A 199 -0.03 -10.61 0.05
C PHE A 199 -0.23 -10.68 -1.47
N SER A 200 -0.12 -9.52 -2.11
CA SER A 200 -0.04 -9.36 -3.55
C SER A 200 1.14 -8.47 -3.90
N GLN A 201 2.00 -8.94 -4.79
CA GLN A 201 3.12 -8.19 -5.35
C GLN A 201 2.90 -8.02 -6.84
N THR A 202 3.00 -6.80 -7.33
CA THR A 202 2.90 -6.48 -8.74
C THR A 202 4.19 -5.82 -9.19
N SER A 203 4.82 -6.37 -10.23
CA SER A 203 6.00 -5.80 -10.89
C SER A 203 5.65 -5.42 -12.31
N ASN A 204 5.64 -4.13 -12.61
CA ASN A 204 5.45 -3.60 -13.95
C ASN A 204 6.80 -3.19 -14.52
N ASN A 205 7.14 -3.72 -15.68
CA ASN A 205 8.41 -3.45 -16.34
C ASN A 205 8.14 -2.85 -17.71
N SER A 206 8.90 -1.83 -18.07
CA SER A 206 8.88 -1.27 -19.42
C SER A 206 10.30 -1.04 -19.93
N LEU A 207 10.50 -1.30 -21.21
CA LEU A 207 11.74 -1.08 -21.93
C LEU A 207 11.41 -0.46 -23.28
N ASN A 208 12.06 0.64 -23.59
CA ASN A 208 12.01 1.29 -24.91
C ASN A 208 13.43 1.40 -25.45
N VAL A 209 13.63 0.98 -26.67
CA VAL A 209 14.91 1.06 -27.38
C VAL A 209 14.66 1.69 -28.74
N ASP A 210 15.35 2.79 -29.03
CA ASP A 210 15.35 3.43 -30.34
C ASP A 210 16.75 3.41 -30.93
N VAL A 211 16.85 3.05 -32.19
CA VAL A 211 18.06 3.18 -33.00
C VAL A 211 17.74 4.12 -34.13
N ILE A 212 18.53 5.18 -34.29
CA ILE A 212 18.31 6.22 -35.28
C ILE A 212 19.59 6.38 -36.09
N LEU A 213 19.46 6.28 -37.41
CA LEU A 213 20.48 6.60 -38.35
C LEU A 213 20.13 7.91 -39.06
N ASP A 214 20.99 8.89 -38.98
CA ASP A 214 20.87 10.17 -39.69
C ASP A 214 22.03 10.29 -40.67
N GLN A 215 21.72 10.42 -41.97
CA GLN A 215 22.70 10.52 -43.04
C GLN A 215 22.49 11.82 -43.80
N LYS A 216 23.49 12.72 -43.75
CA LYS A 216 23.54 13.90 -44.63
C LYS A 216 23.91 13.47 -46.04
N MET A 217 23.17 13.93 -47.00
CA MET A 217 23.32 13.60 -48.42
C MET A 217 23.68 14.83 -49.25
N ASP A 218 24.45 15.77 -48.70
CA ASP A 218 24.92 16.98 -49.37
C ASP A 218 25.71 16.71 -50.63
N PHE A 219 26.28 15.48 -50.76
CA PHE A 219 26.94 15.02 -51.94
C PHE A 219 26.00 14.79 -53.15
N LEU A 220 24.71 14.59 -52.87
CA LEU A 220 23.67 14.44 -53.90
C LEU A 220 22.95 15.77 -54.13
N THR A 221 22.52 16.42 -53.07
CA THR A 221 21.84 17.71 -53.10
C THR A 221 22.10 18.44 -51.79
N LYS A 222 22.53 19.70 -51.85
CA LYS A 222 22.86 20.50 -50.67
C LYS A 222 21.62 20.63 -49.71
N GLY A 223 21.80 20.28 -48.46
CA GLY A 223 20.77 20.31 -47.41
C GLY A 223 19.87 19.07 -47.39
N LEU A 224 20.09 18.08 -48.25
CA LEU A 224 19.36 16.82 -48.20
C LEU A 224 19.89 15.96 -47.05
N SER A 225 18.97 15.36 -46.30
CA SER A 225 19.27 14.33 -45.28
C SER A 225 18.28 13.18 -45.36
N PHE A 226 18.72 12.01 -44.92
CA PHE A 226 17.91 10.82 -44.80
C PHE A 226 17.97 10.32 -43.37
N LYS A 227 16.82 10.05 -42.77
CA LYS A 227 16.71 9.56 -41.38
C LYS A 227 15.87 8.30 -41.33
N VAL A 228 16.41 7.29 -40.67
CA VAL A 228 15.69 6.04 -40.35
C VAL A 228 15.66 5.86 -38.86
N LYS A 229 14.53 5.46 -38.35
CA LYS A 229 14.33 5.11 -36.93
C LYS A 229 13.75 3.71 -36.83
N GLY A 230 14.42 2.83 -36.08
CA GLY A 230 13.89 1.57 -35.58
C GLY A 230 13.58 1.70 -34.12
N SER A 231 12.40 1.22 -33.71
CA SER A 231 11.95 1.28 -32.31
C SER A 231 11.50 -0.10 -31.82
N TYR A 232 11.94 -0.47 -30.64
CA TYR A 232 11.43 -1.65 -29.90
C TYR A 232 10.87 -1.21 -28.58
N ASN A 233 9.60 -1.56 -28.32
CA ASN A 233 8.91 -1.27 -27.06
C ASN A 233 8.40 -2.57 -26.46
N SER A 234 8.71 -2.80 -25.20
CA SER A 234 8.25 -3.95 -24.44
C SER A 234 7.70 -3.51 -23.09
N SER A 235 6.56 -4.07 -22.71
CA SER A 235 6.02 -3.91 -21.37
C SER A 235 5.42 -5.23 -20.91
N PHE A 236 5.67 -5.60 -19.66
CA PHE A 236 5.07 -6.77 -19.06
C PHE A 236 4.82 -6.55 -17.57
N THR A 237 3.83 -7.26 -17.07
CA THR A 237 3.46 -7.25 -15.65
C THR A 237 3.59 -8.64 -15.09
N VAL A 238 4.25 -8.75 -13.95
CA VAL A 238 4.33 -9.99 -13.17
C VAL A 238 3.53 -9.78 -11.87
N ASN A 239 2.56 -10.65 -11.62
CA ASN A 239 1.80 -10.67 -10.38
C ASN A 239 2.16 -11.91 -9.58
N LYS A 240 2.53 -11.72 -8.32
CA LYS A 240 2.76 -12.77 -7.35
C LYS A 240 1.77 -12.61 -6.21
N VAL A 241 0.96 -13.63 -5.99
CA VAL A 241 -0.04 -13.66 -4.92
C VAL A 241 0.32 -14.80 -3.98
N GLY A 242 0.51 -14.48 -2.71
CA GLY A 242 0.64 -15.45 -1.64
C GLY A 242 -0.65 -15.49 -0.82
N SER A 243 -1.16 -16.68 -0.52
CA SER A 243 -2.22 -16.83 0.48
C SER A 243 -1.59 -16.86 1.87
N GLY A 244 -2.26 -16.23 2.83
CA GLY A 244 -1.93 -16.37 4.23
C GLY A 244 -2.24 -17.77 4.72
N GLY A 245 -1.52 -18.23 5.74
CA GLY A 245 -1.93 -19.41 6.49
C GLY A 245 -3.22 -19.14 7.26
N SER A 246 -3.97 -20.18 7.62
CA SER A 246 -5.10 -20.04 8.52
C SER A 246 -4.61 -19.43 9.84
N ILE A 247 -5.15 -18.27 10.19
CA ILE A 247 -4.91 -17.68 11.50
C ILE A 247 -5.89 -18.35 12.45
N ALA A 248 -5.36 -18.96 13.49
CA ALA A 248 -6.21 -19.49 14.52
C ALA A 248 -6.85 -18.30 15.27
N THR A 249 -8.15 -18.22 15.22
CA THR A 249 -8.95 -17.39 16.14
C THR A 249 -9.11 -18.15 17.44
N TYR A 250 -8.99 -17.45 18.57
CA TYR A 250 -9.32 -18.00 19.88
C TYR A 250 -10.80 -17.84 20.14
#